data_38c99e0132c981f06f4e4114acb1ff7e
#
_entry.id   38c99e0132c981f06f4e4114acb1ff7e
#
_cell.length_a   1.000
_cell.length_b   1.000
_cell.length_c   1.000
_cell.angle_alpha   90.00
_cell.angle_beta   90.00
_cell.angle_gamma   90.00
#
_symmetry.space_group_name_H-M   'P 1'
#
loop_
_entity.id
_entity.type
_entity.pdbx_description
1 polymer ?
#
loop_
_entity_poly.entity_id
_entity_poly.type
_entity_poly.pdbx_seq_one_letter_code
_entity_poly.pdbx_strand_id
1 'polypeptide(L)'
;MKFITIASALVGACAITGNTVSAATTGGVPWGYKTNDATMAGPAQWADHYPTCGGSRQSPIDITTTTGNVATRSLAFSGSCGDYNLTQSDESFKASIVGGSCAASANGASYNLAQFHLHAPSEHTLDGKALDGEVHFVHSNADGSALLVVGVFLQVANGGNTDPWMVSVLDGMEAVTPTTPTTMSLGSYADLVSTNANRVYNYPGSLTTPGCDEIVDWWVVQQPISMSPADFTRLQTQLKELHVTDNGNNARPVLPLNGRTVVSLL
;
A
#
# COMPACT_ATOMS: atom_id res chain seq x y z
N MET A 1 69.97 -9.73 -7.49
CA MET A 1 68.73 -10.33 -6.93
C MET A 1 67.64 -9.28 -6.92
N LYS A 2 66.69 -9.39 -7.84
CA LYS A 2 65.54 -8.48 -7.90
C LYS A 2 64.34 -9.24 -7.32
N PHE A 3 63.77 -8.73 -6.25
CA PHE A 3 62.51 -9.25 -5.66
C PHE A 3 61.35 -8.68 -6.46
N ILE A 4 60.53 -9.58 -7.01
CA ILE A 4 59.27 -9.23 -7.67
C ILE A 4 58.19 -9.37 -6.61
N THR A 5 57.51 -8.24 -6.32
CA THR A 5 56.37 -8.18 -5.42
C THR A 5 55.11 -8.46 -6.26
N ILE A 6 54.38 -9.54 -5.97
CA ILE A 6 53.11 -9.89 -6.59
C ILE A 6 52.02 -9.15 -5.79
N ALA A 7 51.35 -8.22 -6.45
CA ALA A 7 50.16 -7.58 -5.92
C ALA A 7 48.93 -8.47 -6.13
N SER A 8 48.38 -8.97 -5.05
CA SER A 8 47.08 -9.69 -5.08
C SER A 8 45.95 -8.70 -5.22
N ALA A 9 45.24 -8.74 -6.33
CA ALA A 9 44.00 -8.01 -6.52
C ALA A 9 42.89 -8.67 -5.71
N LEU A 10 42.36 -7.99 -4.70
CA LEU A 10 41.10 -8.35 -4.05
C LEU A 10 39.96 -8.03 -5.02
N VAL A 11 39.28 -9.07 -5.45
CA VAL A 11 37.99 -8.95 -6.11
C VAL A 11 36.95 -8.63 -5.01
N GLY A 12 36.55 -7.37 -4.92
CA GLY A 12 35.48 -6.95 -4.08
C GLY A 12 34.13 -7.49 -4.62
N ALA A 13 33.54 -8.41 -3.90
CA ALA A 13 32.16 -8.80 -4.12
C ALA A 13 31.26 -7.59 -3.84
N CYS A 14 30.63 -7.05 -4.89
CA CYS A 14 29.61 -6.04 -4.77
C CYS A 14 28.36 -6.71 -4.18
N ALA A 15 28.18 -6.59 -2.87
CA ALA A 15 26.93 -6.94 -2.23
C ALA A 15 25.86 -5.92 -2.69
N ILE A 16 24.90 -6.38 -3.49
CA ILE A 16 23.71 -5.61 -3.80
C ILE A 16 22.87 -5.59 -2.50
N THR A 17 23.09 -4.56 -1.69
CA THR A 17 22.20 -4.26 -0.58
C THR A 17 20.91 -3.76 -1.19
N GLY A 18 19.85 -4.58 -1.09
CA GLY A 18 18.48 -4.16 -1.44
C GLY A 18 18.17 -2.87 -0.69
N ASN A 19 17.89 -1.80 -1.43
CA ASN A 19 17.34 -0.58 -0.86
C ASN A 19 15.96 -0.88 -0.31
N THR A 20 15.89 -1.23 0.95
CA THR A 20 14.68 -1.02 1.73
C THR A 20 14.49 0.49 1.77
N VAL A 21 13.42 0.98 1.16
CA VAL A 21 12.92 2.33 1.44
C VAL A 21 12.47 2.29 2.90
N SER A 22 13.43 2.47 3.80
CA SER A 22 13.17 2.68 5.20
C SER A 22 12.61 4.10 5.29
N ALA A 23 11.40 4.25 5.80
CA ALA A 23 10.93 5.55 6.24
C ALA A 23 12.03 6.14 7.14
N ALA A 24 12.59 7.26 6.71
CA ALA A 24 13.69 7.90 7.42
C ALA A 24 13.19 8.29 8.81
N THR A 25 13.62 7.57 9.83
CA THR A 25 13.57 8.02 11.21
C THR A 25 14.59 9.15 11.40
N THR A 26 14.34 10.28 10.82
CA THR A 26 14.84 11.53 11.34
C THR A 26 14.04 11.79 12.62
N GLY A 27 14.64 11.81 13.79
CA GLY A 27 14.09 11.88 15.13
C GLY A 27 12.79 12.68 15.34
N GLY A 28 11.75 12.35 14.59
CA GLY A 28 10.41 12.91 14.66
C GLY A 28 9.63 12.29 15.81
N VAL A 29 8.57 12.99 16.22
CA VAL A 29 7.59 12.47 17.17
C VAL A 29 6.99 11.18 16.57
N PRO A 30 6.83 10.09 17.34
CA PRO A 30 6.12 8.91 16.87
C PRO A 30 4.74 9.29 16.30
N TRP A 31 4.30 8.59 15.27
CA TRP A 31 3.00 8.84 14.65
C TRP A 31 2.07 7.63 14.77
N GLY A 32 0.78 7.86 14.66
CA GLY A 32 -0.24 6.82 14.66
C GLY A 32 -1.59 7.37 14.23
N TYR A 33 -2.62 6.57 14.40
CA TYR A 33 -3.99 6.92 14.03
C TYR A 33 -4.86 7.36 15.22
N LYS A 34 -4.34 7.23 16.45
CA LYS A 34 -5.06 7.56 17.67
C LYS A 34 -5.29 9.06 17.78
N THR A 35 -6.52 9.41 18.15
CA THR A 35 -6.87 10.81 18.42
C THR A 35 -6.51 11.16 19.86
N ASN A 36 -5.82 12.30 20.06
CA ASN A 36 -5.43 12.81 21.38
C ASN A 36 -4.51 11.86 22.20
N ASP A 37 -3.68 11.08 21.55
CA ASP A 37 -2.63 10.29 22.21
C ASP A 37 -1.45 11.21 22.54
N ALA A 38 -0.98 11.17 23.80
CA ALA A 38 0.13 12.00 24.26
C ALA A 38 1.51 11.47 23.80
N THR A 39 1.57 10.25 23.30
CA THR A 39 2.82 9.57 22.93
C THR A 39 3.10 9.56 21.44
N MET A 40 2.10 9.89 20.62
CA MET A 40 2.20 9.91 19.15
C MET A 40 1.37 11.01 18.53
N ALA A 41 1.80 11.52 17.37
CA ALA A 41 1.03 12.45 16.56
C ALA A 41 -0.07 11.72 15.79
N GLY A 42 -1.33 12.08 16.00
CA GLY A 42 -2.46 11.60 15.20
C GLY A 42 -2.54 12.29 13.83
N PRO A 43 -3.41 11.82 12.90
CA PRO A 43 -3.50 12.32 11.53
C PRO A 43 -3.70 13.85 11.42
N ALA A 44 -4.42 14.45 12.35
CA ALA A 44 -4.63 15.91 12.39
C ALA A 44 -3.35 16.71 12.71
N GLN A 45 -2.35 16.06 13.31
CA GLN A 45 -1.10 16.68 13.75
C GLN A 45 0.09 16.28 12.88
N TRP A 46 -0.09 15.35 11.91
CA TRP A 46 1.02 14.89 11.10
C TRP A 46 1.74 16.03 10.38
N ALA A 47 1.01 17.03 9.85
CA ALA A 47 1.61 18.15 9.15
C ALA A 47 2.54 19.02 10.05
N ASP A 48 2.33 19.02 11.37
CA ASP A 48 3.16 19.77 12.32
C ASP A 48 4.54 19.14 12.51
N HIS A 49 4.63 17.81 12.35
CA HIS A 49 5.84 17.02 12.58
C HIS A 49 6.46 16.48 11.29
N TYR A 50 5.64 16.31 10.27
CA TYR A 50 5.98 15.82 8.94
C TYR A 50 5.44 16.79 7.89
N PRO A 51 6.19 17.85 7.55
CA PRO A 51 5.69 18.98 6.75
C PRO A 51 5.08 18.58 5.39
N THR A 52 5.57 17.52 4.77
CA THR A 52 5.02 17.01 3.51
C THR A 52 3.57 16.55 3.65
N CYS A 53 3.15 16.11 4.86
CA CYS A 53 1.76 15.72 5.13
C CYS A 53 0.77 16.90 5.06
N GLY A 54 1.26 18.14 5.07
CA GLY A 54 0.50 19.38 4.83
C GLY A 54 0.50 19.83 3.37
N GLY A 55 0.98 19.02 2.44
CA GLY A 55 1.08 19.35 1.02
C GLY A 55 -0.28 19.49 0.32
N SER A 56 -0.22 19.88 -0.94
CA SER A 56 -1.43 20.20 -1.73
C SER A 56 -1.99 19.02 -2.53
N ARG A 57 -1.27 17.90 -2.63
CA ARG A 57 -1.67 16.71 -3.38
C ARG A 57 -1.79 15.47 -2.50
N GLN A 58 -2.27 15.65 -1.28
CA GLN A 58 -2.36 14.59 -0.28
C GLN A 58 -3.43 13.55 -0.59
N SER A 59 -3.21 12.32 -0.10
CA SER A 59 -4.11 11.16 -0.15
C SER A 59 -4.41 10.67 1.28
N PRO A 60 -5.56 9.96 1.49
CA PRO A 60 -6.61 9.61 0.53
C PRO A 60 -7.52 10.80 0.18
N ILE A 61 -8.47 10.58 -0.74
CA ILE A 61 -9.50 11.55 -1.13
C ILE A 61 -10.89 10.90 -1.15
N ASP A 62 -11.94 11.75 -1.14
CA ASP A 62 -13.28 11.32 -1.52
C ASP A 62 -13.42 11.31 -3.05
N ILE A 63 -13.82 10.15 -3.59
CA ILE A 63 -14.02 9.95 -5.02
C ILE A 63 -15.51 10.08 -5.33
N THR A 64 -15.88 11.09 -6.12
CA THR A 64 -17.24 11.24 -6.62
C THR A 64 -17.45 10.29 -7.81
N THR A 65 -18.35 9.32 -7.65
CA THR A 65 -18.55 8.24 -8.65
C THR A 65 -19.17 8.73 -9.96
N THR A 66 -19.75 9.92 -9.99
CA THR A 66 -20.34 10.56 -11.18
C THR A 66 -19.36 11.37 -12.01
N THR A 67 -18.04 11.33 -11.69
CA THR A 67 -17.03 12.04 -12.47
C THR A 67 -17.00 11.55 -13.90
N GLY A 68 -17.48 12.39 -14.81
CA GLY A 68 -17.60 12.10 -16.26
C GLY A 68 -16.32 12.30 -17.06
N ASN A 69 -15.17 12.51 -16.41
CA ASN A 69 -13.90 12.69 -17.09
C ASN A 69 -13.32 11.34 -17.51
N VAL A 70 -13.74 10.85 -18.67
CA VAL A 70 -13.16 9.66 -19.29
C VAL A 70 -11.77 10.03 -19.81
N ALA A 71 -10.73 9.36 -19.33
CA ALA A 71 -9.38 9.54 -19.84
C ALA A 71 -8.96 8.37 -20.71
N THR A 72 -8.09 8.65 -21.67
CA THR A 72 -7.44 7.63 -22.52
C THR A 72 -6.27 6.92 -21.81
N ARG A 73 -6.18 7.05 -20.48
CA ARG A 73 -5.16 6.36 -19.67
C ARG A 73 -5.45 4.87 -19.60
N SER A 74 -4.42 4.05 -19.63
CA SER A 74 -4.54 2.61 -19.48
C SER A 74 -3.67 2.11 -18.34
N LEU A 75 -4.21 1.19 -17.55
CA LEU A 75 -3.47 0.40 -16.58
C LEU A 75 -3.33 -1.01 -17.16
N ALA A 76 -2.12 -1.52 -17.22
CA ALA A 76 -1.85 -2.88 -17.65
C ALA A 76 -0.91 -3.59 -16.67
N PHE A 77 -1.08 -4.90 -16.54
CA PHE A 77 -0.27 -5.73 -15.67
C PHE A 77 0.57 -6.70 -16.50
N SER A 78 1.78 -7.01 -16.02
CA SER A 78 2.70 -7.93 -16.67
C SER A 78 3.50 -8.72 -15.66
N GLY A 79 4.05 -9.86 -16.10
CA GLY A 79 4.82 -10.74 -15.23
C GLY A 79 3.94 -11.60 -14.33
N SER A 80 4.59 -12.33 -13.42
CA SER A 80 3.93 -13.20 -12.43
C SER A 80 4.68 -13.16 -11.11
N CYS A 81 3.95 -12.92 -10.04
CA CYS A 81 4.43 -12.97 -8.67
C CYS A 81 3.28 -13.46 -7.78
N GLY A 82 3.56 -14.45 -6.97
CA GLY A 82 2.56 -15.04 -6.08
C GLY A 82 3.11 -15.32 -4.69
N ASP A 83 4.44 -15.20 -4.51
CA ASP A 83 5.08 -15.45 -3.23
C ASP A 83 5.45 -14.14 -2.54
N TYR A 84 5.06 -14.03 -1.28
CA TYR A 84 5.23 -12.85 -0.46
C TYR A 84 5.81 -13.21 0.90
N ASN A 85 6.69 -12.36 1.40
CA ASN A 85 7.15 -12.39 2.78
C ASN A 85 6.33 -11.37 3.58
N LEU A 86 5.45 -11.86 4.45
CA LEU A 86 4.65 -11.02 5.34
C LEU A 86 5.46 -10.74 6.60
N THR A 87 5.56 -9.47 6.95
CA THR A 87 6.17 -8.98 8.18
C THR A 87 5.16 -8.17 8.97
N GLN A 88 5.25 -8.25 10.30
CA GLN A 88 4.52 -7.40 11.22
C GLN A 88 5.50 -6.44 11.90
N SER A 89 5.20 -5.16 11.85
CA SER A 89 5.88 -4.12 12.62
C SER A 89 4.87 -3.43 13.55
N ASP A 90 5.32 -2.48 14.36
CA ASP A 90 4.40 -1.67 15.17
C ASP A 90 3.45 -0.82 14.31
N GLU A 91 3.80 -0.58 13.05
CA GLU A 91 3.07 0.29 12.14
C GLU A 91 2.15 -0.45 11.15
N SER A 92 2.54 -1.66 10.71
CA SER A 92 1.78 -2.35 9.66
C SER A 92 2.08 -3.84 9.54
N PHE A 93 1.14 -4.55 8.93
CA PHE A 93 1.37 -5.82 8.22
C PHE A 93 1.75 -5.49 6.78
N LYS A 94 2.96 -5.88 6.36
CA LYS A 94 3.48 -5.60 5.03
C LYS A 94 3.92 -6.88 4.33
N ALA A 95 3.29 -7.18 3.21
CA ALA A 95 3.61 -8.33 2.36
C ALA A 95 4.52 -7.89 1.21
N SER A 96 5.80 -8.16 1.30
CA SER A 96 6.80 -7.84 0.28
C SER A 96 6.99 -9.02 -0.67
N ILE A 97 7.21 -8.75 -1.97
CA ILE A 97 7.48 -9.79 -2.96
C ILE A 97 8.76 -10.55 -2.64
N VAL A 98 8.69 -11.87 -2.80
CA VAL A 98 9.82 -12.80 -2.67
C VAL A 98 9.93 -13.65 -3.93
N GLY A 99 10.75 -13.23 -4.85
CA GLY A 99 10.93 -13.91 -6.13
C GLY A 99 9.84 -13.59 -7.16
N GLY A 100 10.17 -13.85 -8.43
CA GLY A 100 9.34 -13.42 -9.55
C GLY A 100 9.44 -11.91 -9.81
N SER A 101 8.76 -11.46 -10.84
CA SER A 101 8.59 -10.04 -11.12
C SER A 101 7.19 -9.80 -11.67
N CYS A 102 6.47 -8.88 -11.09
CA CYS A 102 5.25 -8.37 -11.67
C CYS A 102 5.27 -6.84 -11.64
N ALA A 103 4.70 -6.26 -12.68
CA ALA A 103 4.70 -4.84 -12.88
C ALA A 103 3.32 -4.34 -13.30
N ALA A 104 2.99 -3.14 -12.87
CA ALA A 104 1.93 -2.34 -13.44
C ALA A 104 2.53 -1.30 -14.39
N SER A 105 1.87 -1.05 -15.51
CA SER A 105 2.27 0.00 -16.44
C SER A 105 1.13 0.97 -16.68
N ALA A 106 1.45 2.25 -16.68
CA ALA A 106 0.53 3.32 -16.96
C ALA A 106 1.20 4.33 -17.90
N ASN A 107 0.51 4.72 -18.98
CA ASN A 107 0.99 5.73 -19.93
C ASN A 107 2.41 5.45 -20.49
N GLY A 108 2.77 4.17 -20.66
CA GLY A 108 4.07 3.75 -21.20
C GLY A 108 5.21 3.68 -20.16
N ALA A 109 4.97 4.06 -18.89
CA ALA A 109 5.90 3.86 -17.80
C ALA A 109 5.59 2.56 -17.06
N SER A 110 6.62 1.85 -16.59
CA SER A 110 6.49 0.57 -15.87
C SER A 110 6.98 0.72 -14.43
N TYR A 111 6.24 0.11 -13.50
CA TYR A 111 6.47 0.14 -12.06
C TYR A 111 6.43 -1.29 -11.53
N ASN A 112 7.48 -1.72 -10.86
CA ASN A 112 7.54 -3.07 -10.28
C ASN A 112 6.78 -3.13 -8.95
N LEU A 113 5.98 -4.18 -8.74
CA LEU A 113 5.33 -4.39 -7.46
C LEU A 113 6.40 -4.60 -6.38
N ALA A 114 6.30 -3.85 -5.31
CA ALA A 114 7.18 -3.94 -4.15
C ALA A 114 6.52 -4.66 -2.99
N GLN A 115 5.29 -4.28 -2.65
CA GLN A 115 4.56 -4.81 -1.50
C GLN A 115 3.06 -4.50 -1.60
N PHE A 116 2.27 -5.16 -0.74
CA PHE A 116 0.91 -4.74 -0.43
C PHE A 116 0.69 -4.68 1.09
N HIS A 117 -0.31 -3.91 1.51
CA HIS A 117 -0.77 -3.79 2.89
C HIS A 117 -2.26 -3.44 2.92
N LEU A 118 -2.87 -3.48 4.10
CA LEU A 118 -4.31 -3.34 4.28
C LEU A 118 -4.66 -2.21 5.25
N HIS A 119 -5.82 -1.63 4.98
CA HIS A 119 -6.47 -0.65 5.84
C HIS A 119 -7.90 -1.09 6.20
N ALA A 120 -8.34 -0.80 7.41
CA ALA A 120 -9.72 -0.89 7.84
C ALA A 120 -10.04 0.29 8.80
N PRO A 121 -11.11 1.08 8.48
CA PRO A 121 -11.90 1.07 7.24
C PRO A 121 -11.06 1.43 6.00
N SER A 122 -11.72 1.55 4.81
CA SER A 122 -11.04 2.06 3.62
C SER A 122 -10.53 3.49 3.85
N GLU A 123 -9.39 3.82 3.22
CA GLU A 123 -8.84 5.17 3.26
C GLU A 123 -9.53 6.09 2.25
N HIS A 124 -9.70 5.62 0.99
CA HIS A 124 -10.56 6.33 0.04
C HIS A 124 -12.03 6.15 0.40
N THR A 125 -12.84 7.16 0.05
CA THR A 125 -14.29 7.09 0.15
C THR A 125 -14.92 7.20 -1.23
N LEU A 126 -16.11 6.64 -1.39
CA LEU A 126 -16.93 6.78 -2.59
C LEU A 126 -18.20 7.55 -2.23
N ASP A 127 -18.40 8.72 -2.84
CA ASP A 127 -19.53 9.62 -2.56
C ASP A 127 -19.72 9.87 -1.04
N GLY A 128 -18.60 10.16 -0.35
CA GLY A 128 -18.55 10.43 1.09
C GLY A 128 -18.66 9.22 1.99
N LYS A 129 -18.64 7.99 1.46
CA LYS A 129 -18.78 6.77 2.26
C LYS A 129 -17.53 5.91 2.20
N ALA A 130 -16.97 5.58 3.35
CA ALA A 130 -15.96 4.53 3.46
C ALA A 130 -16.57 3.16 3.26
N LEU A 131 -15.80 2.23 2.70
CA LEU A 131 -16.08 0.80 2.70
C LEU A 131 -15.40 0.14 3.91
N ASP A 132 -15.56 -1.18 4.06
CA ASP A 132 -15.08 -1.89 5.25
C ASP A 132 -13.56 -1.97 5.32
N GLY A 133 -12.86 -1.95 4.18
CA GLY A 133 -11.40 -1.89 4.12
C GLY A 133 -10.88 -1.56 2.73
N GLU A 134 -9.55 -1.52 2.62
CA GLU A 134 -8.84 -1.27 1.38
C GLU A 134 -7.47 -1.95 1.37
N VAL A 135 -7.10 -2.54 0.24
CA VAL A 135 -5.77 -3.11 -0.01
C VAL A 135 -5.00 -2.18 -0.93
N HIS A 136 -3.77 -1.85 -0.59
CA HIS A 136 -2.87 -1.05 -1.42
C HIS A 136 -1.75 -1.92 -1.99
N PHE A 137 -1.71 -2.06 -3.32
CA PHE A 137 -0.61 -2.68 -4.05
C PHE A 137 0.35 -1.60 -4.53
N VAL A 138 1.49 -1.50 -3.87
CA VAL A 138 2.48 -0.43 -4.10
C VAL A 138 3.52 -0.89 -5.12
N HIS A 139 3.62 -0.16 -6.22
CA HIS A 139 4.61 -0.37 -7.27
C HIS A 139 5.55 0.82 -7.32
N SER A 140 6.81 0.56 -7.64
CA SER A 140 7.87 1.57 -7.73
C SER A 140 8.54 1.54 -9.10
N ASN A 141 8.91 2.70 -9.61
CA ASN A 141 9.86 2.80 -10.71
C ASN A 141 11.26 2.38 -10.24
N ALA A 142 12.21 2.28 -11.16
CA ALA A 142 13.51 1.69 -10.91
C ALA A 142 14.36 2.43 -9.86
N ASP A 143 14.21 3.75 -9.74
CA ASP A 143 14.98 4.58 -8.80
C ASP A 143 14.18 4.99 -7.53
N GLY A 144 12.94 4.55 -7.40
CA GLY A 144 12.10 4.88 -6.25
C GLY A 144 11.51 6.29 -6.23
N SER A 145 11.73 7.08 -7.28
CA SER A 145 11.29 8.49 -7.34
C SER A 145 9.81 8.68 -7.65
N ALA A 146 9.14 7.63 -8.14
CA ALA A 146 7.72 7.63 -8.45
C ALA A 146 7.08 6.29 -8.09
N LEU A 147 5.86 6.36 -7.59
CA LEU A 147 5.06 5.20 -7.23
C LEU A 147 3.77 5.16 -8.05
N LEU A 148 3.32 3.95 -8.35
CA LEU A 148 1.98 3.66 -8.83
C LEU A 148 1.32 2.78 -7.77
N VAL A 149 0.22 3.22 -7.20
CA VAL A 149 -0.49 2.44 -6.19
C VAL A 149 -1.88 2.07 -6.70
N VAL A 150 -2.18 0.77 -6.64
CA VAL A 150 -3.52 0.26 -6.94
C VAL A 150 -4.23 0.02 -5.61
N GLY A 151 -5.30 0.77 -5.36
CA GLY A 151 -6.20 0.59 -4.24
C GLY A 151 -7.39 -0.28 -4.64
N VAL A 152 -7.70 -1.29 -3.83
CA VAL A 152 -8.85 -2.18 -4.04
C VAL A 152 -9.65 -2.25 -2.75
N PHE A 153 -10.92 -1.87 -2.81
CA PHE A 153 -11.79 -1.89 -1.64
C PHE A 153 -12.10 -3.31 -1.16
N LEU A 154 -12.37 -3.42 0.14
CA LEU A 154 -12.93 -4.61 0.77
C LEU A 154 -14.37 -4.30 1.22
N GLN A 155 -15.30 -5.22 1.00
CA GLN A 155 -16.68 -5.05 1.43
C GLN A 155 -17.23 -6.31 2.09
N VAL A 156 -17.81 -6.11 3.26
CA VAL A 156 -18.50 -7.17 3.99
C VAL A 156 -19.87 -7.39 3.38
N ALA A 157 -20.14 -8.64 2.98
CA ALA A 157 -21.43 -9.06 2.48
C ALA A 157 -22.08 -10.07 3.45
N ASN A 158 -23.25 -9.75 3.96
CA ASN A 158 -24.02 -10.68 4.80
C ASN A 158 -24.38 -11.94 4.00
N GLY A 159 -23.92 -13.10 4.47
CA GLY A 159 -24.06 -14.37 3.75
C GLY A 159 -23.12 -14.54 2.56
N GLY A 160 -22.22 -13.60 2.34
CA GLY A 160 -21.16 -13.69 1.34
C GLY A 160 -19.99 -14.55 1.80
N ASN A 161 -19.26 -15.09 0.83
CA ASN A 161 -17.99 -15.75 1.08
C ASN A 161 -16.86 -14.74 0.92
N THR A 162 -15.80 -14.95 1.69
CA THR A 162 -14.54 -14.21 1.50
C THR A 162 -13.84 -14.72 0.25
N ASP A 163 -13.29 -13.79 -0.53
CA ASP A 163 -12.43 -14.13 -1.67
C ASP A 163 -11.27 -15.02 -1.20
N PRO A 164 -10.95 -16.12 -1.89
CA PRO A 164 -9.89 -17.05 -1.49
C PRO A 164 -8.52 -16.40 -1.33
N TRP A 165 -8.22 -15.39 -2.13
CA TRP A 165 -6.99 -14.60 -1.99
C TRP A 165 -6.94 -13.92 -0.62
N MET A 166 -8.04 -13.30 -0.22
CA MET A 166 -8.13 -12.60 1.07
C MET A 166 -8.09 -13.57 2.25
N VAL A 167 -8.70 -14.77 2.15
CA VAL A 167 -8.58 -15.82 3.18
C VAL A 167 -7.12 -16.16 3.41
N SER A 168 -6.34 -16.38 2.33
CA SER A 168 -4.91 -16.71 2.44
C SER A 168 -4.09 -15.57 3.06
N VAL A 169 -4.46 -14.31 2.82
CA VAL A 169 -3.83 -13.16 3.47
C VAL A 169 -4.11 -13.15 4.98
N LEU A 170 -5.36 -13.40 5.39
CA LEU A 170 -5.73 -13.47 6.81
C LEU A 170 -5.02 -14.61 7.53
N ASP A 171 -4.91 -15.78 6.91
CA ASP A 171 -4.15 -16.92 7.46
C ASP A 171 -2.68 -16.55 7.68
N GLY A 172 -2.08 -15.79 6.75
CA GLY A 172 -0.74 -15.26 6.89
C GLY A 172 -0.62 -14.25 8.03
N MET A 173 -1.59 -13.33 8.16
CA MET A 173 -1.62 -12.33 9.24
C MET A 173 -1.74 -12.96 10.63
N GLU A 174 -2.42 -14.09 10.75
CA GLU A 174 -2.53 -14.85 12.01
C GLU A 174 -1.27 -15.66 12.33
N ALA A 175 -0.48 -15.99 11.32
CA ALA A 175 0.74 -16.79 11.48
C ALA A 175 2.01 -15.95 11.71
N VAL A 176 2.03 -14.67 11.26
CA VAL A 176 3.17 -13.78 11.43
C VAL A 176 3.26 -13.23 12.85
N THR A 177 4.48 -12.96 13.30
CA THR A 177 4.72 -12.25 14.57
C THR A 177 5.75 -11.13 14.34
N PRO A 178 5.91 -10.17 15.26
CA PRO A 178 6.90 -9.10 15.13
C PRO A 178 8.35 -9.59 14.94
N THR A 179 8.64 -10.83 15.35
CA THR A 179 9.99 -11.42 15.28
C THR A 179 10.12 -12.53 14.23
N THR A 180 9.00 -13.00 13.68
CA THR A 180 9.00 -14.16 12.77
C THR A 180 8.13 -13.86 11.54
N PRO A 181 8.76 -13.52 10.40
CA PRO A 181 8.04 -13.37 9.13
C PRO A 181 7.39 -14.66 8.68
N THR A 182 6.34 -14.54 7.88
CA THR A 182 5.61 -15.68 7.28
C THR A 182 5.61 -15.55 5.77
N THR A 183 5.95 -16.64 5.06
CA THR A 183 5.83 -16.69 3.61
C THR A 183 4.42 -17.09 3.22
N MET A 184 3.81 -16.33 2.31
CA MET A 184 2.50 -16.60 1.73
C MET A 184 2.66 -16.89 0.23
N SER A 185 2.00 -17.95 -0.26
CA SER A 185 1.82 -18.19 -1.70
C SER A 185 0.38 -17.81 -2.06
N LEU A 186 0.24 -16.69 -2.76
CA LEU A 186 -1.05 -16.13 -3.16
C LEU A 186 -1.22 -16.30 -4.68
N GLY A 187 -2.45 -16.26 -5.16
CA GLY A 187 -2.72 -16.09 -6.60
C GLY A 187 -2.22 -14.72 -7.09
N SER A 188 -2.18 -14.56 -8.42
CA SER A 188 -1.78 -13.29 -9.03
C SER A 188 -2.73 -12.16 -8.61
N TYR A 189 -2.18 -11.08 -8.02
CA TYR A 189 -2.98 -9.90 -7.71
C TYR A 189 -3.51 -9.22 -8.99
N ALA A 190 -2.84 -9.38 -10.12
CA ALA A 190 -3.29 -8.87 -11.41
C ALA A 190 -4.62 -9.50 -11.82
N ASP A 191 -4.81 -10.80 -11.56
CA ASP A 191 -6.07 -11.48 -11.82
C ASP A 191 -7.17 -10.98 -10.89
N LEU A 192 -6.84 -10.79 -9.62
CA LEU A 192 -7.75 -10.21 -8.63
C LEU A 192 -8.24 -8.81 -9.05
N VAL A 193 -7.32 -7.95 -9.46
CA VAL A 193 -7.64 -6.59 -9.91
C VAL A 193 -8.41 -6.62 -11.24
N SER A 194 -7.98 -7.40 -12.24
CA SER A 194 -8.61 -7.46 -13.55
C SER A 194 -10.03 -8.02 -13.50
N THR A 195 -10.29 -8.97 -12.62
CA THR A 195 -11.62 -9.54 -12.40
C THR A 195 -12.58 -8.50 -11.81
N ASN A 196 -12.05 -7.57 -11.02
CA ASN A 196 -12.82 -6.56 -10.31
C ASN A 196 -12.80 -5.17 -10.98
N ALA A 197 -12.04 -4.95 -12.04
CA ALA A 197 -11.81 -3.64 -12.64
C ALA A 197 -12.90 -3.20 -13.64
N ASN A 198 -14.17 -3.18 -13.22
CA ASN A 198 -15.25 -2.63 -14.06
C ASN A 198 -15.17 -1.09 -14.19
N ARG A 199 -14.59 -0.42 -13.22
CA ARG A 199 -14.32 1.01 -13.23
C ARG A 199 -13.12 1.30 -12.33
N VAL A 200 -12.19 2.08 -12.83
CA VAL A 200 -11.00 2.50 -12.10
C VAL A 200 -10.90 4.01 -12.10
N TYR A 201 -10.62 4.58 -10.95
CA TYR A 201 -10.37 6.01 -10.79
C TYR A 201 -8.88 6.26 -10.71
N ASN A 202 -8.42 7.32 -11.37
CA ASN A 202 -7.02 7.71 -11.37
C ASN A 202 -6.85 9.17 -10.97
N TYR A 203 -5.88 9.44 -10.10
CA TYR A 203 -5.52 10.81 -9.71
C TYR A 203 -4.08 10.86 -9.17
N PRO A 204 -3.37 12.01 -9.29
CA PRO A 204 -2.07 12.21 -8.66
C PRO A 204 -2.22 12.50 -7.16
N GLY A 205 -1.46 11.79 -6.32
CA GLY A 205 -1.56 11.91 -4.88
C GLY A 205 -0.27 11.63 -4.12
N SER A 206 -0.40 11.17 -2.89
CA SER A 206 0.69 10.93 -1.96
C SER A 206 0.65 9.56 -1.32
N LEU A 207 1.71 9.20 -0.58
CA LEU A 207 1.62 8.21 0.48
C LEU A 207 0.61 8.65 1.54
N THR A 208 -0.07 7.69 2.18
CA THR A 208 -1.10 7.94 3.19
C THR A 208 -0.58 7.89 4.62
N THR A 209 0.71 7.59 4.81
CA THR A 209 1.39 7.61 6.11
C THR A 209 2.50 8.64 6.14
N PRO A 210 2.96 9.08 7.31
CA PRO A 210 4.08 10.00 7.45
C PRO A 210 5.34 9.59 6.69
N GLY A 211 6.02 10.56 6.19
CA GLY A 211 6.54 10.95 4.91
C GLY A 211 5.51 11.63 4.01
N CYS A 212 4.38 11.05 3.75
CA CYS A 212 3.31 11.63 2.92
C CYS A 212 3.79 12.18 1.57
N ASP A 213 4.82 11.56 0.98
CA ASP A 213 5.46 12.04 -0.23
C ASP A 213 4.50 12.07 -1.41
N GLU A 214 4.42 13.22 -2.11
CA GLU A 214 3.48 13.48 -3.21
C GLU A 214 3.99 12.92 -4.56
N ILE A 215 4.37 11.65 -4.57
CA ILE A 215 4.98 10.93 -5.70
C ILE A 215 4.13 9.78 -6.23
N VAL A 216 2.86 9.70 -5.81
CA VAL A 216 1.98 8.56 -6.11
C VAL A 216 1.03 8.87 -7.26
N ASP A 217 1.01 8.00 -8.26
CA ASP A 217 -0.08 7.88 -9.25
C ASP A 217 -1.07 6.82 -8.73
N TRP A 218 -2.23 7.28 -8.23
CA TRP A 218 -3.26 6.43 -7.65
C TRP A 218 -4.19 5.85 -8.70
N TRP A 219 -4.48 4.54 -8.56
CA TRP A 219 -5.43 3.78 -9.38
C TRP A 219 -6.37 3.02 -8.45
N VAL A 220 -7.57 3.55 -8.23
CA VAL A 220 -8.53 3.01 -7.26
C VAL A 220 -9.62 2.24 -7.99
N VAL A 221 -9.70 0.93 -7.73
CA VAL A 221 -10.67 0.01 -8.32
C VAL A 221 -11.99 0.12 -7.58
N GLN A 222 -13.07 0.45 -8.29
CA GLN A 222 -14.38 0.66 -7.67
C GLN A 222 -14.99 -0.62 -7.13
N GLN A 223 -14.83 -1.75 -7.84
CA GLN A 223 -15.42 -3.03 -7.44
C GLN A 223 -14.65 -3.62 -6.25
N PRO A 224 -15.31 -3.84 -5.09
CA PRO A 224 -14.63 -4.37 -3.91
C PRO A 224 -14.41 -5.88 -4.00
N ILE A 225 -13.40 -6.34 -3.27
CA ILE A 225 -13.22 -7.74 -2.89
C ILE A 225 -14.24 -8.07 -1.80
N SER A 226 -14.93 -9.20 -1.94
CA SER A 226 -15.92 -9.65 -0.95
C SER A 226 -15.26 -10.24 0.29
N MET A 227 -15.82 -9.95 1.47
CA MET A 227 -15.46 -10.56 2.74
C MET A 227 -16.70 -11.02 3.50
N SER A 228 -16.58 -12.13 4.25
CA SER A 228 -17.57 -12.53 5.24
C SER A 228 -17.44 -11.66 6.51
N PRO A 229 -18.52 -11.49 7.32
CA PRO A 229 -18.42 -10.80 8.59
C PRO A 229 -17.41 -11.42 9.57
N ALA A 230 -17.26 -12.76 9.53
CA ALA A 230 -16.32 -13.49 10.37
C ALA A 230 -14.85 -13.14 9.99
N ASP A 231 -14.54 -13.16 8.70
CA ASP A 231 -13.18 -12.84 8.23
C ASP A 231 -12.85 -11.35 8.39
N PHE A 232 -13.84 -10.47 8.28
CA PHE A 232 -13.63 -9.07 8.63
C PHE A 232 -13.28 -8.89 10.11
N THR A 233 -13.90 -9.68 11.00
CA THR A 233 -13.54 -9.70 12.42
C THR A 233 -12.10 -10.19 12.64
N ARG A 234 -11.63 -11.19 11.85
CA ARG A 234 -10.23 -11.62 11.86
C ARG A 234 -9.30 -10.47 11.48
N LEU A 235 -9.58 -9.77 10.37
CA LEU A 235 -8.81 -8.60 9.94
C LEU A 235 -8.71 -7.54 11.02
N GLN A 236 -9.86 -7.14 11.60
CA GLN A 236 -9.89 -6.15 12.67
C GLN A 236 -9.11 -6.61 13.91
N THR A 237 -9.16 -7.90 14.24
CA THR A 237 -8.40 -8.46 15.38
C THR A 237 -6.90 -8.30 15.15
N GLN A 238 -6.41 -8.64 13.96
CA GLN A 238 -4.99 -8.48 13.63
C GLN A 238 -4.56 -7.00 13.63
N LEU A 239 -5.37 -6.11 13.06
CA LEU A 239 -5.04 -4.69 13.04
C LEU A 239 -5.00 -4.06 14.45
N LYS A 240 -5.75 -4.59 15.42
CA LYS A 240 -5.68 -4.14 16.82
C LYS A 240 -4.36 -4.45 17.50
N GLU A 241 -3.61 -5.43 17.02
CA GLU A 241 -2.27 -5.76 17.52
C GLU A 241 -1.23 -4.69 17.17
N LEU A 242 -1.51 -3.86 16.19
CA LEU A 242 -0.60 -2.78 15.76
C LEU A 242 -0.74 -1.58 16.71
N HIS A 243 0.37 -1.20 17.34
CA HIS A 243 0.40 -0.13 18.35
C HIS A 243 -0.13 1.22 17.84
N VAL A 244 0.10 1.53 16.57
CA VAL A 244 -0.28 2.82 15.96
C VAL A 244 -1.77 2.94 15.66
N THR A 245 -2.53 1.84 15.62
CA THR A 245 -3.95 1.88 15.23
C THR A 245 -4.83 2.42 16.34
N ASP A 246 -5.94 3.04 15.97
CA ASP A 246 -7.01 3.39 16.91
C ASP A 246 -8.02 2.26 16.98
N ASN A 247 -7.77 1.29 17.89
CA ASN A 247 -8.58 0.09 18.05
C ASN A 247 -8.80 -0.69 16.73
N GLY A 248 -7.73 -0.83 15.93
CA GLY A 248 -7.74 -1.50 14.63
C GLY A 248 -8.03 -0.57 13.45
N ASN A 249 -8.39 0.68 13.70
CA ASN A 249 -8.50 1.69 12.65
C ASN A 249 -7.10 2.21 12.27
N ASN A 250 -6.72 2.01 11.03
CA ASN A 250 -5.46 2.50 10.43
C ASN A 250 -5.72 3.28 9.13
N ALA A 251 -6.86 3.96 9.04
CA ALA A 251 -7.19 4.79 7.90
C ALA A 251 -6.93 6.28 8.20
N ARG A 252 -6.18 6.93 7.31
CA ARG A 252 -6.04 8.38 7.32
C ARG A 252 -7.35 9.02 6.87
N PRO A 253 -7.84 10.09 7.51
CA PRO A 253 -8.99 10.86 7.00
C PRO A 253 -8.76 11.40 5.59
N VAL A 254 -9.83 11.51 4.80
CA VAL A 254 -9.76 12.06 3.44
C VAL A 254 -9.28 13.51 3.43
N LEU A 255 -8.48 13.85 2.42
CA LEU A 255 -7.89 15.17 2.21
C LEU A 255 -8.55 15.87 1.02
N PRO A 256 -8.51 17.22 0.98
CA PRO A 256 -9.10 17.99 -0.11
C PRO A 256 -8.46 17.70 -1.47
N LEU A 257 -9.25 17.71 -2.52
CA LEU A 257 -8.77 17.57 -3.90
C LEU A 257 -7.82 18.69 -4.34
N ASN A 258 -7.99 19.91 -3.80
CA ASN A 258 -7.17 21.07 -4.11
C ASN A 258 -7.02 21.32 -5.63
N GLY A 259 -8.12 21.20 -6.37
CA GLY A 259 -8.14 21.40 -7.82
C GLY A 259 -7.61 20.24 -8.67
N ARG A 260 -7.21 19.12 -8.05
CA ARG A 260 -6.86 17.90 -8.81
C ARG A 260 -8.09 17.33 -9.50
N THR A 261 -7.87 16.73 -10.66
CA THR A 261 -8.91 16.04 -11.40
C THR A 261 -8.80 14.53 -11.11
N VAL A 262 -9.92 13.93 -10.72
CA VAL A 262 -10.09 12.47 -10.74
C VAL A 262 -10.64 12.08 -12.09
N VAL A 263 -10.00 11.14 -12.79
CA VAL A 263 -10.49 10.58 -14.04
C VAL A 263 -11.04 9.19 -13.81
N SER A 264 -12.15 8.88 -14.47
CA SER A 264 -12.74 7.53 -14.47
C SER A 264 -12.35 6.83 -15.76
N LEU A 265 -11.89 5.60 -15.64
CA LEU A 265 -11.60 4.69 -16.73
C LEU A 265 -12.73 3.64 -16.77
N LEU A 266 -13.25 3.36 -17.97
CA LEU A 266 -14.28 2.35 -18.20
C LEU A 266 -13.65 1.12 -18.85
#